data_a8dac48b6414cc1c462482391b3453eb
#
_entry.id   a8dac48b6414cc1c462482391b3453eb
#
_cell.length_a   1.000
_cell.length_b   1.000
_cell.length_c   1.000
_cell.angle_alpha   90.00
_cell.angle_beta   90.00
_cell.angle_gamma   90.00
#
_symmetry.space_group_name_H-M   'P 1'
#
loop_
_entity.id
_entity.type
_entity.pdbx_description
1 polymer ?
#
loop_
_entity_poly.entity_id
_entity_poly.type
_entity_poly.pdbx_seq_one_letter_code
_entity_poly.pdbx_strand_id
1 'polypeptide(L)'
;MLVDILKSKAVAKGLLKPYEEIDAERAFTLVRDMPYTRASSRDLETIIEEWRGTCSGKHYLLKRLFIELGYSSRLIACTTVAHIDPKDVRGKLRTLLEKSEGRFVDVHNYLILELPDGEMIVDATWPLATKGMGTVVNERFVLGENQQIASEPLKTWVVPEEGDSQEFKNEILKESFTPEELAHREEFIQTLGKMTNSRWVKFLLWLEMLVKGK
;
A
#
# COMPACT_ATOMS: atom_id res chain seq x y z
N MET A 1 -9.35 -15.58 13.72
CA MET A 1 -8.61 -15.42 12.44
C MET A 1 -8.47 -13.93 12.13
N LEU A 2 -7.50 -13.54 11.30
CA LEU A 2 -7.35 -12.13 10.90
C LEU A 2 -8.56 -11.61 10.11
N VAL A 3 -9.23 -12.48 9.37
CA VAL A 3 -10.50 -12.15 8.68
C VAL A 3 -11.57 -11.68 9.68
N ASP A 4 -11.69 -12.33 10.84
CA ASP A 4 -12.67 -11.95 11.87
C ASP A 4 -12.31 -10.61 12.53
N ILE A 5 -11.02 -10.39 12.77
CA ILE A 5 -10.51 -9.13 13.34
C ILE A 5 -10.77 -7.99 12.35
N LEU A 6 -10.47 -8.20 11.06
CA LEU A 6 -10.75 -7.23 9.99
C LEU A 6 -12.24 -6.94 9.88
N LYS A 7 -13.10 -7.97 9.89
CA LYS A 7 -14.56 -7.85 9.86
C LYS A 7 -15.06 -7.00 11.03
N SER A 8 -14.65 -7.37 12.24
CA SER A 8 -15.05 -6.66 13.47
C SER A 8 -14.64 -5.18 13.42
N LYS A 9 -13.42 -4.89 12.97
CA LYS A 9 -12.93 -3.52 12.84
C LYS A 9 -13.65 -2.75 11.74
N ALA A 10 -13.91 -3.36 10.59
CA ALA A 10 -14.65 -2.76 9.49
C ALA A 10 -16.09 -2.42 9.89
N VAL A 11 -16.76 -3.31 10.62
CA VAL A 11 -18.10 -3.06 11.19
C VAL A 11 -18.07 -1.89 12.17
N ALA A 12 -17.13 -1.88 13.10
CA ALA A 12 -16.98 -0.79 14.08
C ALA A 12 -16.71 0.58 13.42
N LYS A 13 -16.12 0.59 12.22
CA LYS A 13 -15.89 1.80 11.40
C LYS A 13 -17.07 2.15 10.48
N GLY A 14 -18.12 1.35 10.44
CA GLY A 14 -19.26 1.53 9.53
C GLY A 14 -18.96 1.25 8.05
N LEU A 15 -17.87 0.52 7.76
CA LEU A 15 -17.43 0.15 6.42
C LEU A 15 -18.04 -1.17 5.94
N LEU A 16 -18.59 -1.95 6.86
CA LEU A 16 -19.22 -3.24 6.62
C LEU A 16 -20.43 -3.39 7.56
N LYS A 17 -21.47 -4.07 7.10
CA LYS A 17 -22.59 -4.45 7.96
C LYS A 17 -22.28 -5.77 8.67
N PRO A 18 -22.80 -6.02 9.89
CA PRO A 18 -22.49 -7.22 10.67
C PRO A 18 -22.78 -8.55 9.95
N TYR A 19 -23.77 -8.57 9.07
CA TYR A 19 -24.18 -9.77 8.32
C TYR A 19 -23.42 -9.97 7.00
N GLU A 20 -22.59 -9.00 6.58
CA GLU A 20 -21.79 -9.13 5.37
C GLU A 20 -20.53 -9.94 5.66
N GLU A 21 -20.21 -10.87 4.75
CA GLU A 21 -19.00 -11.67 4.85
C GLU A 21 -17.84 -11.00 4.10
N ILE A 22 -16.62 -11.37 4.49
CA ILE A 22 -15.40 -10.93 3.81
C ILE A 22 -14.98 -12.03 2.84
N ASP A 23 -15.08 -11.75 1.57
CA ASP A 23 -14.48 -12.48 0.46
C ASP A 23 -13.18 -11.79 0.00
N ALA A 24 -12.56 -12.29 -1.07
CA ALA A 24 -11.31 -11.76 -1.60
C ALA A 24 -11.44 -10.30 -2.07
N GLU A 25 -12.54 -9.94 -2.73
CA GLU A 25 -12.80 -8.57 -3.20
C GLU A 25 -12.95 -7.60 -2.02
N ARG A 26 -13.72 -7.98 -1.00
CA ARG A 26 -13.90 -7.15 0.20
C ARG A 26 -12.61 -7.03 1.01
N ALA A 27 -11.85 -8.11 1.17
CA ALA A 27 -10.54 -8.07 1.81
C ALA A 27 -9.61 -7.10 1.08
N PHE A 28 -9.53 -7.20 -0.25
CA PHE A 28 -8.76 -6.28 -1.07
C PHE A 28 -9.24 -4.83 -0.87
N THR A 29 -10.52 -4.56 -1.02
CA THR A 29 -11.10 -3.21 -0.95
C THR A 29 -10.85 -2.56 0.41
N LEU A 30 -11.10 -3.29 1.50
CA LEU A 30 -10.85 -2.80 2.87
C LEU A 30 -9.38 -2.48 3.11
N VAL A 31 -8.47 -3.36 2.69
CA VAL A 31 -7.02 -3.15 2.85
C VAL A 31 -6.52 -2.03 1.94
N ARG A 32 -6.96 -1.99 0.66
CA ARG A 32 -6.61 -0.91 -0.27
C ARG A 32 -6.97 0.47 0.29
N ASP A 33 -8.16 0.60 0.88
CA ASP A 33 -8.67 1.89 1.36
C ASP A 33 -8.17 2.30 2.76
N MET A 34 -7.33 1.47 3.39
CA MET A 34 -6.57 1.93 4.55
C MET A 34 -5.66 3.11 4.16
N PRO A 35 -5.57 4.19 4.96
CA PRO A 35 -4.65 5.29 4.72
C PRO A 35 -3.21 4.83 4.50
N TYR A 36 -2.52 5.40 3.50
CA TYR A 36 -1.13 5.09 3.22
C TYR A 36 -0.19 5.77 4.21
N THR A 37 0.04 5.11 5.32
CA THR A 37 1.01 5.55 6.34
C THR A 37 1.46 4.37 7.19
N ARG A 38 2.63 4.45 7.81
CA ARG A 38 3.12 3.37 8.67
C ARG A 38 2.23 3.20 9.89
N ALA A 39 1.89 1.97 10.23
CA ALA A 39 1.40 1.60 11.55
C ALA A 39 2.55 1.66 12.57
N SER A 40 2.22 1.68 13.85
CA SER A 40 3.21 1.73 14.94
C SER A 40 4.05 0.45 15.02
N SER A 41 3.49 -0.66 14.57
CA SER A 41 4.17 -1.95 14.40
C SER A 41 3.80 -2.57 13.04
N ARG A 42 4.51 -3.64 12.68
CA ARG A 42 4.21 -4.42 11.47
C ARG A 42 3.37 -5.66 11.74
N ASP A 43 2.96 -5.85 12.99
CA ASP A 43 2.01 -6.90 13.35
C ASP A 43 0.71 -6.67 12.60
N LEU A 44 0.18 -7.73 12.01
CA LEU A 44 -0.99 -7.64 11.15
C LEU A 44 -2.23 -7.17 11.92
N GLU A 45 -2.35 -7.56 13.19
CA GLU A 45 -3.40 -7.08 14.07
C GLU A 45 -3.26 -5.57 14.35
N THR A 46 -2.04 -5.08 14.59
CA THR A 46 -1.78 -3.64 14.76
C THR A 46 -2.16 -2.85 13.51
N ILE A 47 -1.88 -3.37 12.30
CA ILE A 47 -2.27 -2.73 11.03
C ILE A 47 -3.80 -2.61 10.94
N ILE A 48 -4.54 -3.66 11.33
CA ILE A 48 -6.00 -3.64 11.36
C ILE A 48 -6.51 -2.66 12.42
N GLU A 49 -5.95 -2.72 13.65
CA GLU A 49 -6.39 -1.87 14.75
C GLU A 49 -6.18 -0.38 14.46
N GLU A 50 -5.03 -0.01 13.94
CA GLU A 50 -4.73 1.36 13.57
C GLU A 50 -5.34 1.77 12.22
N TRP A 51 -5.83 0.81 11.45
CA TRP A 51 -6.47 0.99 10.14
C TRP A 51 -5.61 1.79 9.18
N ARG A 52 -4.33 1.40 9.03
CA ARG A 52 -3.35 2.07 8.15
C ARG A 52 -2.19 1.15 7.81
N GLY A 53 -1.57 1.37 6.64
CA GLY A 53 -0.40 0.61 6.19
C GLY A 53 0.27 1.26 5.00
N THR A 54 1.57 1.04 4.82
CA THR A 54 2.29 1.29 3.57
C THR A 54 2.16 0.07 2.65
N CYS A 55 2.73 0.11 1.44
CA CYS A 55 2.70 -1.03 0.52
C CYS A 55 3.05 -2.36 1.21
N SER A 56 4.14 -2.41 1.98
CA SER A 56 4.54 -3.65 2.69
C SER A 56 3.47 -4.12 3.68
N GLY A 57 3.06 -3.26 4.62
CA GLY A 57 2.07 -3.64 5.63
C GLY A 57 0.74 -4.11 5.05
N LYS A 58 0.25 -3.41 4.02
CA LYS A 58 -0.99 -3.78 3.33
C LYS A 58 -0.87 -5.14 2.63
N HIS A 59 0.24 -5.39 1.91
CA HIS A 59 0.40 -6.65 1.19
C HIS A 59 0.74 -7.82 2.11
N TYR A 60 1.44 -7.60 3.24
CA TYR A 60 1.62 -8.64 4.25
C TYR A 60 0.27 -9.05 4.87
N LEU A 61 -0.56 -8.07 5.21
CA LEU A 61 -1.90 -8.32 5.72
C LEU A 61 -2.76 -9.04 4.67
N LEU A 62 -2.80 -8.53 3.45
CA LEU A 62 -3.64 -9.08 2.38
C LEU A 62 -3.24 -10.51 2.01
N LYS A 63 -1.92 -10.82 1.96
CA LYS A 63 -1.43 -12.19 1.78
C LYS A 63 -2.03 -13.13 2.82
N ARG A 64 -1.98 -12.73 4.10
CA ARG A 64 -2.49 -13.57 5.17
C ARG A 64 -3.99 -13.74 5.13
N LEU A 65 -4.73 -12.68 4.79
CA LEU A 65 -6.17 -12.74 4.58
C LEU A 65 -6.54 -13.69 3.42
N PHE A 66 -5.83 -13.64 2.30
CA PHE A 66 -6.05 -14.55 1.18
C PHE A 66 -5.82 -16.01 1.56
N ILE A 67 -4.77 -16.31 2.35
CA ILE A 67 -4.54 -17.65 2.87
C ILE A 67 -5.72 -18.11 3.73
N GLU A 68 -6.24 -17.27 4.63
CA GLU A 68 -7.41 -17.61 5.47
C GLU A 68 -8.70 -17.77 4.66
N LEU A 69 -8.78 -17.15 3.48
CA LEU A 69 -9.88 -17.26 2.52
C LEU A 69 -9.68 -18.43 1.52
N GLY A 70 -8.62 -19.22 1.67
CA GLY A 70 -8.37 -20.43 0.86
C GLY A 70 -7.62 -20.17 -0.44
N TYR A 71 -7.00 -19.00 -0.62
CA TYR A 71 -6.17 -18.69 -1.79
C TYR A 71 -4.68 -18.87 -1.47
N SER A 72 -3.91 -19.32 -2.46
CA SER A 72 -2.45 -19.30 -2.45
C SER A 72 -1.94 -18.01 -3.07
N SER A 73 -0.92 -17.40 -2.47
CA SER A 73 -0.32 -16.17 -3.02
C SER A 73 1.15 -16.03 -2.65
N ARG A 74 1.94 -15.47 -3.57
CA ARG A 74 3.34 -15.13 -3.36
C ARG A 74 3.50 -13.63 -3.14
N LEU A 75 4.30 -13.26 -2.15
CA LEU A 75 4.69 -11.86 -1.95
C LEU A 75 5.89 -11.55 -2.83
N ILE A 76 5.77 -10.49 -3.61
CA ILE A 76 6.84 -10.01 -4.48
C ILE A 76 7.39 -8.71 -3.93
N ALA A 77 8.71 -8.62 -3.90
CA ALA A 77 9.44 -7.38 -3.68
C ALA A 77 10.06 -6.92 -5.00
N CYS A 78 10.00 -5.63 -5.30
CA CYS A 78 10.69 -5.08 -6.47
C CYS A 78 11.34 -3.74 -6.15
N THR A 79 12.55 -3.51 -6.69
CA THR A 79 13.15 -2.18 -6.67
C THR A 79 12.42 -1.28 -7.64
N THR A 80 12.24 -0.03 -7.24
CA THR A 80 11.58 0.99 -8.06
C THR A 80 12.33 2.31 -7.97
N VAL A 81 12.33 3.07 -9.06
CA VAL A 81 12.80 4.45 -9.11
C VAL A 81 11.71 5.29 -9.75
N ALA A 82 11.16 6.21 -9.00
CA ALA A 82 10.23 7.20 -9.52
C ALA A 82 10.96 8.53 -9.76
N HIS A 83 10.62 9.20 -10.84
CA HIS A 83 11.00 10.58 -11.11
C HIS A 83 9.77 11.46 -10.93
N ILE A 84 9.78 12.27 -9.85
CA ILE A 84 8.67 13.13 -9.47
C ILE A 84 9.13 14.58 -9.67
N ASP A 85 8.45 15.34 -10.53
CA ASP A 85 8.77 16.76 -10.69
C ASP A 85 8.49 17.47 -9.34
N PRO A 86 9.49 18.14 -8.75
CA PRO A 86 9.31 18.91 -7.52
C PRO A 86 8.16 19.92 -7.59
N LYS A 87 7.81 20.38 -8.81
CA LYS A 87 6.69 21.33 -9.02
C LYS A 87 5.31 20.72 -8.76
N ASP A 88 5.19 19.38 -8.89
CA ASP A 88 3.94 18.66 -8.68
C ASP A 88 3.57 18.50 -7.20
N VAL A 89 4.52 18.79 -6.31
CA VAL A 89 4.33 18.70 -4.87
C VAL A 89 4.61 20.03 -4.17
N ARG A 90 4.20 20.13 -2.89
CA ARG A 90 4.33 21.37 -2.12
C ARG A 90 5.04 21.15 -0.79
N GLY A 91 5.53 22.25 -0.21
CA GLY A 91 6.11 22.27 1.13
C GLY A 91 7.35 21.38 1.25
N LYS A 92 7.48 20.67 2.35
CA LYS A 92 8.67 19.87 2.66
C LYS A 92 8.94 18.76 1.63
N LEU A 93 7.90 18.17 1.03
CA LEU A 93 8.09 17.17 -0.02
C LEU A 93 8.80 17.75 -1.25
N ARG A 94 8.43 18.97 -1.65
CA ARG A 94 9.10 19.67 -2.74
C ARG A 94 10.57 19.88 -2.45
N THR A 95 10.92 20.38 -1.27
CA THR A 95 12.32 20.59 -0.88
C THR A 95 13.13 19.29 -0.87
N LEU A 96 12.51 18.17 -0.46
CA LEU A 96 13.16 16.86 -0.49
C LEU A 96 13.41 16.39 -1.94
N LEU A 97 12.43 16.56 -2.83
CA LEU A 97 12.60 16.19 -4.24
C LEU A 97 13.59 17.10 -4.97
N GLU A 98 13.63 18.38 -4.65
CA GLU A 98 14.65 19.30 -5.19
C GLU A 98 16.07 18.83 -4.84
N LYS A 99 16.30 18.32 -3.62
CA LYS A 99 17.59 17.78 -3.18
C LYS A 99 17.97 16.49 -3.89
N SER A 100 17.00 15.65 -4.27
CA SER A 100 17.21 14.38 -4.96
C SER A 100 17.02 14.47 -6.47
N GLU A 101 16.95 15.71 -7.04
CA GLU A 101 16.67 15.94 -8.46
C GLU A 101 15.40 15.22 -8.96
N GLY A 102 14.40 15.15 -8.10
CA GLY A 102 13.15 14.47 -8.37
C GLY A 102 13.22 12.94 -8.25
N ARG A 103 14.38 12.38 -7.93
CA ARG A 103 14.58 10.93 -7.84
C ARG A 103 14.11 10.40 -6.49
N PHE A 104 13.19 9.43 -6.52
CA PHE A 104 12.72 8.69 -5.35
C PHE A 104 12.90 7.20 -5.56
N VAL A 105 13.62 6.55 -4.66
CA VAL A 105 13.88 5.10 -4.70
C VAL A 105 13.06 4.38 -3.63
N ASP A 106 12.60 3.17 -3.94
CA ASP A 106 11.95 2.29 -2.94
C ASP A 106 12.12 0.81 -3.33
N VAL A 107 11.79 -0.05 -2.39
CA VAL A 107 11.41 -1.44 -2.65
C VAL A 107 9.91 -1.54 -2.42
N HIS A 108 9.19 -1.75 -3.51
CA HIS A 108 7.75 -1.93 -3.50
C HIS A 108 7.37 -3.39 -3.27
N ASN A 109 6.22 -3.63 -2.65
CA ASN A 109 5.66 -4.98 -2.51
C ASN A 109 4.29 -5.05 -3.16
N TYR A 110 4.01 -6.19 -3.82
CA TYR A 110 2.71 -6.57 -4.35
C TYR A 110 2.54 -8.08 -4.22
N LEU A 111 1.38 -8.62 -4.59
CA LEU A 111 1.12 -10.06 -4.54
C LEU A 111 0.94 -10.63 -5.95
N ILE A 112 1.30 -11.91 -6.09
CA ILE A 112 0.82 -12.77 -7.16
C ILE A 112 -0.11 -13.78 -6.52
N LEU A 113 -1.39 -13.75 -6.87
CA LEU A 113 -2.39 -14.70 -6.46
C LEU A 113 -2.39 -15.88 -7.43
N GLU A 114 -2.32 -17.10 -6.92
CA GLU A 114 -2.31 -18.33 -7.71
C GLU A 114 -3.75 -18.83 -7.87
N LEU A 115 -4.18 -18.99 -9.11
CA LEU A 115 -5.54 -19.40 -9.47
C LEU A 115 -5.47 -20.69 -10.30
N PRO A 116 -6.55 -21.48 -10.38
CA PRO A 116 -6.57 -22.69 -11.20
C PRO A 116 -6.20 -22.47 -12.68
N ASP A 117 -6.58 -21.31 -13.21
CA ASP A 117 -6.40 -20.95 -14.62
C ASP A 117 -5.20 -20.01 -14.87
N GLY A 118 -4.34 -19.78 -13.88
CA GLY A 118 -3.16 -18.93 -13.99
C GLY A 118 -2.84 -18.10 -12.77
N GLU A 119 -2.13 -17.01 -12.99
CA GLU A 119 -1.69 -16.10 -11.93
C GLU A 119 -2.31 -14.72 -12.11
N MET A 120 -2.57 -14.03 -10.99
CA MET A 120 -3.14 -12.69 -10.97
C MET A 120 -2.25 -11.75 -10.14
N ILE A 121 -1.85 -10.62 -10.72
CA ILE A 121 -1.19 -9.53 -9.98
C ILE A 121 -2.21 -8.80 -9.12
N VAL A 122 -1.88 -8.60 -7.84
CA VAL A 122 -2.71 -7.84 -6.89
C VAL A 122 -1.88 -6.77 -6.21
N ASP A 123 -2.32 -5.51 -6.34
CA ASP A 123 -1.67 -4.35 -5.72
C ASP A 123 -2.69 -3.44 -5.02
N ALA A 124 -2.69 -3.47 -3.70
CA ALA A 124 -3.57 -2.71 -2.81
C ALA A 124 -2.91 -1.45 -2.22
N THR A 125 -1.90 -0.90 -2.88
CA THR A 125 -1.06 0.16 -2.30
C THR A 125 -1.83 1.45 -2.04
N TRP A 126 -2.47 1.99 -3.07
CA TRP A 126 -3.06 3.31 -2.97
C TRP A 126 -4.56 3.27 -2.70
N PRO A 127 -5.04 4.01 -1.69
CA PRO A 127 -6.47 4.11 -1.39
C PRO A 127 -7.23 4.78 -2.54
N LEU A 128 -8.50 4.43 -2.72
CA LEU A 128 -9.37 5.05 -3.72
C LEU A 128 -9.42 6.58 -3.58
N ALA A 129 -9.33 7.09 -2.35
CA ALA A 129 -9.29 8.52 -2.06
C ALA A 129 -8.09 9.28 -2.69
N THR A 130 -7.05 8.57 -3.17
CA THR A 130 -5.91 9.19 -3.85
C THR A 130 -6.04 9.20 -5.38
N LYS A 131 -7.17 8.73 -5.91
CA LYS A 131 -7.45 8.77 -7.36
C LYS A 131 -7.35 10.19 -7.91
N GLY A 132 -6.61 10.35 -8.99
CA GLY A 132 -6.37 11.65 -9.62
C GLY A 132 -5.24 12.47 -8.98
N MET A 133 -4.53 11.94 -7.98
CA MET A 133 -3.38 12.59 -7.33
C MET A 133 -2.02 12.09 -7.88
N GLY A 134 -2.00 11.52 -9.10
CA GLY A 134 -0.78 10.95 -9.70
C GLY A 134 -0.42 9.55 -9.18
N THR A 135 -1.30 8.91 -8.42
CA THR A 135 -1.11 7.55 -7.92
C THR A 135 -1.84 6.53 -8.80
N VAL A 136 -1.27 5.33 -8.93
CA VAL A 136 -1.90 4.18 -9.58
C VAL A 136 -2.89 3.53 -8.60
N VAL A 137 -4.18 3.70 -8.83
CA VAL A 137 -5.23 3.15 -7.97
C VAL A 137 -5.97 2.02 -8.68
N ASN A 138 -5.90 0.83 -8.13
CA ASN A 138 -6.70 -0.31 -8.57
C ASN A 138 -8.11 -0.21 -7.97
N GLU A 139 -9.05 0.32 -8.75
CA GLU A 139 -10.39 0.67 -8.27
C GLU A 139 -11.26 -0.55 -7.98
N ARG A 140 -11.06 -1.63 -8.74
CA ARG A 140 -11.84 -2.88 -8.65
C ARG A 140 -10.92 -4.06 -8.42
N PHE A 141 -11.46 -5.09 -7.82
CA PHE A 141 -10.86 -6.40 -7.75
C PHE A 141 -11.77 -7.37 -8.49
N VAL A 142 -11.28 -7.93 -9.57
CA VAL A 142 -11.98 -8.98 -10.32
C VAL A 142 -11.04 -10.17 -10.36
N LEU A 143 -11.48 -11.29 -9.80
CA LEU A 143 -10.65 -12.49 -9.72
C LEU A 143 -10.26 -12.96 -11.13
N GLY A 144 -8.97 -13.17 -11.36
CA GLY A 144 -8.40 -13.51 -12.67
C GLY A 144 -7.97 -12.31 -13.53
N GLU A 145 -8.28 -11.06 -13.14
CA GLU A 145 -7.84 -9.87 -13.86
C GLU A 145 -6.62 -9.24 -13.19
N ASN A 146 -5.51 -9.11 -13.94
CA ASN A 146 -4.30 -8.46 -13.43
C ASN A 146 -4.56 -7.00 -13.07
N GLN A 147 -4.06 -6.61 -11.90
CA GLN A 147 -4.01 -5.21 -11.49
C GLN A 147 -2.73 -4.54 -11.94
N GLN A 148 -2.75 -3.22 -12.00
CA GLN A 148 -1.56 -2.43 -12.30
C GLN A 148 -0.69 -2.32 -11.04
N ILE A 149 0.61 -2.60 -11.17
CA ILE A 149 1.58 -2.40 -10.08
C ILE A 149 1.74 -0.89 -9.85
N ALA A 150 1.70 -0.48 -8.58
CA ALA A 150 1.73 0.94 -8.19
C ALA A 150 3.03 1.68 -8.53
N SER A 151 4.08 0.95 -8.86
CA SER A 151 5.38 1.49 -9.29
C SER A 151 5.97 0.57 -10.35
N GLU A 152 6.71 1.13 -11.31
CA GLU A 152 7.39 0.33 -12.34
C GLU A 152 8.49 -0.55 -11.72
N PRO A 153 8.41 -1.89 -11.84
CA PRO A 153 9.42 -2.79 -11.31
C PRO A 153 10.70 -2.76 -12.14
N LEU A 154 11.87 -2.57 -11.51
CA LEU A 154 13.18 -2.67 -12.16
C LEU A 154 13.78 -4.07 -12.00
N LYS A 155 13.82 -4.58 -10.76
CA LYS A 155 14.26 -5.93 -10.43
C LYS A 155 13.29 -6.51 -9.39
N THR A 156 12.95 -7.79 -9.53
CA THR A 156 11.94 -8.46 -8.73
C THR A 156 12.49 -9.68 -8.01
N TRP A 157 11.94 -9.97 -6.83
CA TRP A 157 12.24 -11.15 -6.04
C TRP A 157 10.94 -11.72 -5.46
N VAL A 158 10.85 -13.02 -5.40
CA VAL A 158 9.86 -13.68 -4.54
C VAL A 158 10.37 -13.58 -3.10
N VAL A 159 9.58 -12.99 -2.22
CA VAL A 159 9.93 -12.90 -0.80
C VAL A 159 9.82 -14.29 -0.19
N PRO A 160 10.86 -14.78 0.51
CA PRO A 160 10.81 -16.10 1.15
C PRO A 160 9.64 -16.24 2.11
N GLU A 161 9.06 -17.45 2.17
CA GLU A 161 8.00 -17.76 3.14
C GLU A 161 8.54 -17.83 4.57
N GLU A 162 9.78 -18.28 4.72
CA GLU A 162 10.49 -18.35 5.99
C GLU A 162 11.30 -17.07 6.21
N GLY A 163 11.35 -16.61 7.46
CA GLY A 163 12.08 -15.41 7.85
C GLY A 163 11.22 -14.15 7.91
N ASP A 164 11.88 -13.03 8.17
CA ASP A 164 11.22 -11.72 8.26
C ASP A 164 11.20 -11.02 6.89
N SER A 165 10.01 -10.91 6.31
CA SER A 165 9.80 -10.23 5.02
C SER A 165 10.30 -8.78 5.02
N GLN A 166 10.34 -8.13 6.20
CA GLN A 166 10.86 -6.77 6.31
C GLN A 166 12.38 -6.73 6.34
N GLU A 167 13.02 -7.71 6.97
CA GLU A 167 14.47 -7.85 6.94
C GLU A 167 14.94 -8.09 5.51
N PHE A 168 14.30 -9.02 4.79
CA PHE A 168 14.54 -9.26 3.38
C PHE A 168 14.42 -7.98 2.53
N LYS A 169 13.35 -7.19 2.75
CA LYS A 169 13.20 -5.89 2.08
C LYS A 169 14.33 -4.92 2.42
N ASN A 170 14.77 -4.88 3.67
CA ASN A 170 15.85 -4.00 4.12
C ASN A 170 17.19 -4.38 3.50
N GLU A 171 17.44 -5.67 3.28
CA GLU A 171 18.64 -6.17 2.57
C GLU A 171 18.63 -5.69 1.12
N ILE A 172 17.51 -5.90 0.39
CA ILE A 172 17.39 -5.40 -1.00
C ILE A 172 17.60 -3.89 -1.06
N LEU A 173 17.06 -3.12 -0.12
CA LEU A 173 17.25 -1.67 -0.07
C LEU A 173 18.74 -1.31 0.06
N LYS A 174 19.46 -1.95 0.99
CA LYS A 174 20.89 -1.69 1.24
C LYS A 174 21.78 -2.11 0.08
N GLU A 175 21.43 -3.20 -0.61
CA GLU A 175 22.19 -3.70 -1.76
C GLU A 175 21.95 -2.89 -3.03
N SER A 176 20.77 -2.29 -3.18
CA SER A 176 20.34 -1.64 -4.42
C SER A 176 20.53 -0.13 -4.44
N PHE A 177 20.63 0.51 -3.28
CA PHE A 177 20.63 1.97 -3.18
C PHE A 177 21.67 2.49 -2.21
N THR A 178 22.16 3.71 -2.46
CA THR A 178 23.15 4.38 -1.61
C THR A 178 22.56 4.80 -0.25
N PRO A 179 23.40 4.97 0.78
CA PRO A 179 22.93 5.47 2.08
C PRO A 179 22.21 6.82 1.99
N GLU A 180 22.63 7.70 1.07
CA GLU A 180 22.00 9.01 0.86
C GLU A 180 20.59 8.86 0.27
N GLU A 181 20.43 8.03 -0.78
CA GLU A 181 19.11 7.72 -1.36
C GLU A 181 18.18 7.11 -0.31
N LEU A 182 18.68 6.23 0.55
CA LEU A 182 17.89 5.63 1.62
C LEU A 182 17.47 6.65 2.69
N ALA A 183 18.34 7.59 3.02
CA ALA A 183 18.01 8.68 3.95
C ALA A 183 16.92 9.59 3.36
N HIS A 184 17.04 9.99 2.10
CA HIS A 184 16.02 10.79 1.40
C HIS A 184 14.68 10.04 1.32
N ARG A 185 14.71 8.76 0.96
CA ARG A 185 13.53 7.89 0.93
C ARG A 185 12.81 7.87 2.28
N GLU A 186 13.55 7.67 3.37
CA GLU A 186 12.97 7.59 4.71
C GLU A 186 12.29 8.90 5.10
N GLU A 187 12.95 10.03 4.87
CA GLU A 187 12.40 11.35 5.17
C GLU A 187 11.17 11.66 4.30
N PHE A 188 11.18 11.26 3.02
CA PHE A 188 10.05 11.41 2.10
C PHE A 188 8.83 10.64 2.59
N ILE A 189 8.98 9.35 2.91
CA ILE A 189 7.88 8.49 3.39
C ILE A 189 7.29 9.02 4.70
N GLN A 190 8.15 9.45 5.63
CA GLN A 190 7.69 10.03 6.90
C GLN A 190 6.91 11.34 6.68
N THR A 191 7.38 12.18 5.76
CA THR A 191 6.73 13.46 5.44
C THR A 191 5.39 13.22 4.77
N LEU A 192 5.32 12.30 3.79
CA LEU A 192 4.09 11.89 3.12
C LEU A 192 3.07 11.33 4.11
N GLY A 193 3.50 10.45 5.02
CA GLY A 193 2.63 9.89 6.07
C GLY A 193 2.04 10.94 7.01
N LYS A 194 2.81 11.97 7.38
CA LYS A 194 2.30 13.09 8.20
C LYS A 194 1.28 13.93 7.43
N MET A 195 1.46 14.16 6.14
CA MET A 195 0.53 14.91 5.31
C MET A 195 -0.79 14.17 5.13
N THR A 196 -0.75 12.88 4.81
CA THR A 196 -1.97 12.05 4.62
C THR A 196 -2.78 11.86 5.90
N ASN A 197 -2.15 11.98 7.07
CA ASN A 197 -2.83 11.94 8.37
C ASN A 197 -3.34 13.30 8.86
N SER A 198 -2.99 14.39 8.19
CA SER A 198 -3.45 15.73 8.58
C SER A 198 -4.97 15.84 8.43
N ARG A 199 -5.66 16.35 9.50
CA ARG A 199 -7.11 16.65 9.48
C ARG A 199 -7.48 17.56 8.32
N TRP A 200 -6.56 18.46 7.91
CA TRP A 200 -6.74 19.38 6.79
C TRP A 200 -6.77 18.68 5.44
N VAL A 201 -5.91 17.70 5.20
CA VAL A 201 -5.92 16.91 3.96
C VAL A 201 -7.22 16.10 3.86
N LYS A 202 -7.66 15.49 4.97
CA LYS A 202 -8.96 14.80 5.03
C LYS A 202 -10.13 15.74 4.76
N PHE A 203 -10.07 16.99 5.27
CA PHE A 203 -11.08 18.01 5.05
C PHE A 203 -11.07 18.50 3.59
N LEU A 204 -9.90 18.71 2.99
CA LEU A 204 -9.78 19.10 1.57
C LEU A 204 -10.28 18.01 0.63
N LEU A 205 -9.94 16.75 0.89
CA LEU A 205 -10.45 15.59 0.15
C LEU A 205 -11.97 15.46 0.30
N TRP A 206 -12.51 15.73 1.50
CA TRP A 206 -13.95 15.76 1.74
C TRP A 206 -14.65 16.89 0.98
N LEU A 207 -14.07 18.09 0.92
CA LEU A 207 -14.57 19.21 0.13
C LEU A 207 -14.54 18.92 -1.38
N GLU A 208 -13.48 18.31 -1.90
CA GLU A 208 -13.42 17.91 -3.31
C GLU A 208 -14.47 16.85 -3.67
N MET A 209 -14.78 15.92 -2.77
CA MET A 209 -15.87 14.95 -2.98
C MET A 209 -17.24 15.64 -3.03
N LEU A 210 -17.47 16.67 -2.21
CA LEU A 210 -18.72 17.45 -2.24
C LEU A 210 -18.88 18.28 -3.54
N VAL A 211 -17.78 18.73 -4.11
CA VAL A 211 -17.80 19.55 -5.35
C VAL A 211 -17.94 18.66 -6.60
N LYS A 212 -17.37 17.45 -6.58
CA LYS A 212 -17.44 16.48 -7.70
C LYS A 212 -18.71 15.61 -7.68
N GLY A 213 -19.48 15.65 -6.60
CA GLY A 213 -20.74 14.91 -6.42
C GLY A 213 -22.01 15.69 -6.84
N LYS A 214 -21.85 16.76 -7.64
CA LYS A 214 -22.97 17.49 -8.26
C LYS A 214 -22.94 17.32 -9.76
#